data_efc5458e4b24b7cb897aeca882e99ab5
#
_entry.id   efc5458e4b24b7cb897aeca882e99ab5
#
_cell.length_a   1.000
_cell.length_b   1.000
_cell.length_c   1.000
_cell.angle_alpha   90.00
_cell.angle_beta   90.00
_cell.angle_gamma   90.00
#
_symmetry.space_group_name_H-M   'P 1'
#
loop_
_entity.id
_entity.type
_entity.pdbx_description
1 polymer ?
#
loop_
_entity_poly.entity_id
_entity_poly.type
_entity_poly.pdbx_seq_one_letter_code
_entity_poly.pdbx_strand_id
1 'polypeptide(L)'
;LGRVIETGSTVTEFRPGDVVMIPPYAGTWRQQVIVSARHIRLKFPPQEKVSKGVHRQLAMLMANPPTAWLLLNSVASLGPGDWIVQNAANSAVGQYVMQLAHLYGLKTVNVMRRDNLRDLVAQARGDACLVDGDDLADQVSEATGNRDVCLAIDAVAGDATQRLADCLRDGSTVVNYGLLSGEPCRLSPSDIVFRDIRLRGVWLTRWLRDKSKVDEQQKVYEELKNHVMTGRLSVKIDSTYSLERIKEAIAHAAAEGRNGKILLQPNGDI
;
A
#
# COMPACT_ATOMS: atom_id res chain seq x y z
N LEU A 1 1.96 -14.93 5.44
CA LEU A 1 2.67 -15.51 6.58
C LEU A 1 2.73 -17.03 6.45
N GLY A 2 3.72 -17.64 7.10
CA GLY A 2 3.84 -19.09 7.24
C GLY A 2 4.38 -19.46 8.61
N ARG A 3 4.03 -20.65 9.08
CA ARG A 3 4.63 -21.28 10.25
C ARG A 3 5.66 -22.30 9.80
N VAL A 4 6.85 -22.24 10.36
CA VAL A 4 7.87 -23.27 10.12
C VAL A 4 7.41 -24.59 10.72
N ILE A 5 7.34 -25.64 9.92
CA ILE A 5 6.98 -27.00 10.38
C ILE A 5 8.22 -27.89 10.50
N GLU A 6 9.21 -27.68 9.63
CA GLU A 6 10.45 -28.44 9.60
C GLU A 6 11.58 -27.58 9.05
N THR A 7 12.81 -27.86 9.44
CA THR A 7 14.03 -27.20 8.93
C THR A 7 15.03 -28.22 8.45
N GLY A 8 15.78 -27.89 7.40
CA GLY A 8 16.94 -28.67 6.99
C GLY A 8 18.01 -28.71 8.11
N SER A 9 18.83 -29.74 8.13
CA SER A 9 19.82 -29.99 9.17
C SER A 9 20.88 -28.89 9.36
N THR A 10 21.09 -28.05 8.34
CA THR A 10 22.06 -26.95 8.37
C THR A 10 21.43 -25.60 8.72
N VAL A 11 20.10 -25.52 8.92
CA VAL A 11 19.40 -24.28 9.26
C VAL A 11 19.36 -24.12 10.76
N THR A 12 20.00 -23.07 11.26
CA THR A 12 20.12 -22.77 12.70
C THR A 12 19.29 -21.56 13.14
N GLU A 13 18.91 -20.68 12.19
CA GLU A 13 18.22 -19.41 12.47
C GLU A 13 16.71 -19.58 12.70
N PHE A 14 16.15 -20.68 12.22
CA PHE A 14 14.72 -21.00 12.32
C PHE A 14 14.50 -22.34 12.96
N ARG A 15 13.38 -22.48 13.64
CA ARG A 15 12.93 -23.73 14.28
C ARG A 15 11.43 -23.94 14.07
N PRO A 16 10.94 -25.18 14.15
CA PRO A 16 9.51 -25.47 14.10
C PRO A 16 8.73 -24.60 15.09
N GLY A 17 7.60 -24.04 14.63
CA GLY A 17 6.77 -23.09 15.37
C GLY A 17 7.04 -21.63 15.07
N ASP A 18 8.19 -21.26 14.52
CA ASP A 18 8.47 -19.87 14.13
C ASP A 18 7.47 -19.37 13.09
N VAL A 19 6.98 -18.15 13.25
CA VAL A 19 6.14 -17.45 12.27
C VAL A 19 7.02 -16.55 11.43
N VAL A 20 6.92 -16.67 10.10
CA VAL A 20 7.83 -15.98 9.17
C VAL A 20 7.07 -15.36 8.01
N MET A 21 7.68 -14.33 7.42
CA MET A 21 7.23 -13.79 6.15
C MET A 21 7.71 -14.71 5.01
N ILE A 22 6.75 -15.32 4.31
CA ILE A 22 7.05 -16.15 3.14
C ILE A 22 7.71 -15.27 2.06
N PRO A 23 8.83 -15.70 1.47
CA PRO A 23 9.49 -14.93 0.42
C PRO A 23 8.57 -14.63 -0.77
N PRO A 24 8.74 -13.48 -1.44
CA PRO A 24 8.00 -13.18 -2.66
C PRO A 24 8.25 -14.28 -3.71
N TYR A 25 7.22 -14.58 -4.50
CA TYR A 25 7.23 -15.61 -5.56
C TYR A 25 7.27 -17.09 -5.09
N ALA A 26 7.32 -17.35 -3.79
CA ALA A 26 7.22 -18.73 -3.30
C ALA A 26 5.83 -19.37 -3.54
N GLY A 27 4.83 -18.51 -3.79
CA GLY A 27 3.43 -18.94 -3.97
C GLY A 27 2.79 -19.32 -2.63
N THR A 28 1.81 -18.53 -2.21
CA THR A 28 1.18 -18.69 -0.88
C THR A 28 -0.22 -19.32 -0.91
N TRP A 29 -0.76 -19.59 -2.10
CA TRP A 29 -2.05 -20.27 -2.27
C TRP A 29 -1.88 -21.80 -2.19
N ARG A 30 -1.32 -22.24 -1.09
CA ARG A 30 -1.05 -23.67 -0.79
C ARG A 30 -0.91 -23.88 0.70
N GLN A 31 -1.09 -25.12 1.14
CA GLN A 31 -0.99 -25.49 2.55
C GLN A 31 0.45 -25.51 3.06
N GLN A 32 1.39 -25.97 2.21
CA GLN A 32 2.80 -26.06 2.55
C GLN A 32 3.68 -25.58 1.40
N VAL A 33 4.84 -25.05 1.72
CA VAL A 33 5.84 -24.61 0.75
C VAL A 33 7.25 -24.79 1.32
N ILE A 34 8.17 -25.26 0.50
CA ILE A 34 9.59 -25.30 0.82
C ILE A 34 10.23 -24.02 0.33
N VAL A 35 10.94 -23.33 1.21
CA VAL A 35 11.66 -22.07 0.90
C VAL A 35 13.07 -22.12 1.46
N SER A 36 14.00 -21.45 0.81
CA SER A 36 15.36 -21.32 1.35
C SER A 36 15.37 -20.36 2.55
N ALA A 37 15.95 -20.78 3.66
CA ALA A 37 16.09 -19.98 4.89
C ALA A 37 16.70 -18.59 4.63
N ARG A 38 17.71 -18.51 3.76
CA ARG A 38 18.37 -17.24 3.36
C ARG A 38 17.44 -16.20 2.69
N HIS A 39 16.25 -16.60 2.23
CA HIS A 39 15.26 -15.72 1.63
C HIS A 39 14.20 -15.25 2.62
N ILE A 40 14.18 -15.76 3.84
CA ILE A 40 13.26 -15.35 4.89
C ILE A 40 13.87 -14.13 5.58
N ARG A 41 13.24 -12.98 5.43
CA ARG A 41 13.73 -11.69 5.93
C ARG A 41 13.16 -11.30 7.28
N LEU A 42 11.94 -11.73 7.58
CA LEU A 42 11.26 -11.35 8.82
C LEU A 42 10.76 -12.55 9.58
N LYS A 43 10.96 -12.48 10.88
CA LYS A 43 10.38 -13.33 11.90
C LYS A 43 9.36 -12.52 12.70
N PHE A 44 8.25 -13.14 13.02
CA PHE A 44 7.18 -12.53 13.80
C PHE A 44 7.05 -13.20 15.16
N PRO A 45 6.49 -12.51 16.15
CA PRO A 45 6.17 -13.15 17.42
C PRO A 45 5.25 -14.36 17.20
N PRO A 46 5.37 -15.41 18.02
CA PRO A 46 4.48 -16.56 17.95
C PRO A 46 3.03 -16.17 18.25
N GLN A 47 2.11 -16.95 17.75
CA GLN A 47 0.67 -16.67 17.79
C GLN A 47 0.13 -16.41 19.19
N GLU A 48 0.66 -17.11 20.20
CA GLU A 48 0.24 -16.98 21.60
C GLU A 48 0.52 -15.55 22.16
N LYS A 49 1.46 -14.80 21.52
CA LYS A 49 1.86 -13.47 21.95
C LYS A 49 1.19 -12.35 21.17
N VAL A 50 0.41 -12.66 20.13
CA VAL A 50 -0.15 -11.67 19.20
C VAL A 50 -1.57 -12.11 18.82
N SER A 51 -2.52 -11.19 18.83
CA SER A 51 -3.90 -11.49 18.46
C SER A 51 -4.03 -11.95 17.00
N LYS A 52 -5.04 -12.78 16.73
CA LYS A 52 -5.38 -13.22 15.35
C LYS A 52 -5.57 -12.04 14.39
N GLY A 53 -6.15 -10.94 14.87
CA GLY A 53 -6.35 -9.73 14.08
C GLY A 53 -5.02 -9.14 13.60
N VAL A 54 -4.02 -9.05 14.47
CA VAL A 54 -2.69 -8.55 14.11
C VAL A 54 -1.98 -9.48 13.13
N HIS A 55 -2.08 -10.82 13.29
CA HIS A 55 -1.52 -11.76 12.31
C HIS A 55 -2.11 -11.59 10.92
N ARG A 56 -3.43 -11.36 10.82
CA ARG A 56 -4.08 -11.06 9.53
C ARG A 56 -3.57 -9.75 8.91
N GLN A 57 -3.31 -8.72 9.72
CA GLN A 57 -2.69 -7.47 9.23
C GLN A 57 -1.25 -7.72 8.75
N LEU A 58 -0.45 -8.47 9.51
CA LEU A 58 0.91 -8.84 9.13
C LEU A 58 0.97 -9.66 7.83
N ALA A 59 -0.07 -10.43 7.50
CA ALA A 59 -0.14 -11.15 6.23
C ALA A 59 -0.12 -10.23 4.99
N MET A 60 -0.50 -8.96 5.14
CA MET A 60 -0.48 -7.96 4.07
C MET A 60 0.84 -7.19 4.00
N LEU A 61 1.74 -7.38 4.95
CA LEU A 61 2.98 -6.61 5.10
C LEU A 61 3.92 -6.75 3.88
N MET A 62 3.83 -7.86 3.13
CA MET A 62 4.70 -8.10 1.97
C MET A 62 4.57 -7.04 0.88
N ALA A 63 3.38 -6.49 0.63
CA ALA A 63 3.14 -5.68 -0.55
C ALA A 63 2.57 -4.27 -0.27
N ASN A 64 1.43 -4.16 0.41
CA ASN A 64 0.72 -2.88 0.46
C ASN A 64 1.43 -1.81 1.32
N PRO A 65 1.88 -2.10 2.56
CA PRO A 65 2.59 -1.11 3.36
C PRO A 65 3.92 -0.64 2.74
N PRO A 66 4.81 -1.51 2.22
CA PRO A 66 6.04 -1.02 1.59
C PRO A 66 5.81 -0.31 0.26
N THR A 67 4.72 -0.60 -0.47
CA THR A 67 4.33 0.22 -1.62
C THR A 67 3.98 1.63 -1.17
N ALA A 68 3.15 1.79 -0.14
CA ALA A 68 2.81 3.11 0.41
C ALA A 68 4.05 3.86 0.91
N TRP A 69 4.97 3.16 1.59
CA TRP A 69 6.24 3.72 2.03
C TRP A 69 7.07 4.25 0.85
N LEU A 70 7.22 3.45 -0.22
CA LEU A 70 7.96 3.85 -1.43
C LEU A 70 7.35 5.08 -2.10
N LEU A 71 6.03 5.15 -2.19
CA LEU A 71 5.32 6.28 -2.79
C LEU A 71 5.61 7.59 -2.07
N LEU A 72 5.75 7.57 -0.75
CA LEU A 72 6.02 8.75 0.07
C LEU A 72 7.51 9.10 0.17
N ASN A 73 8.42 8.12 0.04
CA ASN A 73 9.84 8.33 0.39
C ASN A 73 10.81 8.25 -0.79
N SER A 74 10.37 7.76 -1.99
CA SER A 74 11.33 7.51 -3.08
C SER A 74 11.23 8.44 -4.29
N VAL A 75 10.24 9.34 -4.34
CA VAL A 75 9.93 10.12 -5.54
C VAL A 75 9.98 11.63 -5.35
N ALA A 76 9.78 12.11 -4.14
CA ALA A 76 9.84 13.53 -3.78
C ALA A 76 10.43 13.68 -2.38
N SER A 77 11.06 14.83 -2.12
CA SER A 77 11.43 15.22 -0.75
C SER A 77 10.23 15.88 -0.11
N LEU A 78 9.62 15.21 0.84
CA LEU A 78 8.46 15.68 1.59
C LEU A 78 8.84 15.97 3.04
N GLY A 79 8.28 17.03 3.60
CA GLY A 79 8.45 17.43 4.99
C GLY A 79 7.13 17.62 5.72
N PRO A 80 7.14 17.69 7.06
CA PRO A 80 5.93 17.91 7.84
C PRO A 80 5.17 19.17 7.38
N GLY A 81 3.87 19.02 7.18
CA GLY A 81 2.98 20.07 6.67
C GLY A 81 2.78 20.09 5.16
N ASP A 82 3.57 19.36 4.39
CA ASP A 82 3.40 19.24 2.94
C ASP A 82 2.10 18.50 2.59
N TRP A 83 1.41 18.97 1.57
CA TRP A 83 0.22 18.34 1.04
C TRP A 83 0.54 17.39 -0.11
N ILE A 84 -0.11 16.26 -0.09
CA ILE A 84 -0.12 15.29 -1.19
C ILE A 84 -1.56 15.00 -1.60
N VAL A 85 -1.78 14.63 -2.86
CA VAL A 85 -3.08 14.18 -3.38
C VAL A 85 -2.97 12.72 -3.86
N GLN A 86 -3.98 11.90 -3.61
CA GLN A 86 -4.02 10.53 -4.12
C GLN A 86 -5.39 10.16 -4.65
N ASN A 87 -5.45 9.39 -5.75
CA ASN A 87 -6.68 8.74 -6.19
C ASN A 87 -6.78 7.29 -5.65
N ALA A 88 -7.92 6.63 -5.87
CA ALA A 88 -8.22 5.30 -5.34
C ALA A 88 -7.87 5.17 -3.83
N ALA A 89 -8.09 6.23 -3.06
CA ALA A 89 -7.68 6.35 -1.67
C ALA A 89 -8.33 5.30 -0.74
N ASN A 90 -9.46 4.71 -1.13
CA ASN A 90 -10.09 3.59 -0.43
C ASN A 90 -9.38 2.23 -0.63
N SER A 91 -8.41 2.15 -1.54
CA SER A 91 -7.59 0.94 -1.68
C SER A 91 -6.75 0.70 -0.44
N ALA A 92 -6.24 -0.53 -0.25
CA ALA A 92 -5.38 -0.79 0.90
C ALA A 92 -4.09 0.04 0.87
N VAL A 93 -3.49 0.25 -0.31
CA VAL A 93 -2.30 1.11 -0.44
C VAL A 93 -2.67 2.54 -0.08
N GLY A 94 -3.80 3.08 -0.59
CA GLY A 94 -4.27 4.43 -0.26
C GLY A 94 -4.50 4.63 1.23
N GLN A 95 -5.08 3.64 1.92
CA GLN A 95 -5.26 3.70 3.38
C GLN A 95 -3.91 3.70 4.11
N TYR A 96 -2.93 2.90 3.68
CA TYR A 96 -1.58 2.94 4.26
C TYR A 96 -0.85 4.25 3.93
N VAL A 97 -1.08 4.85 2.77
CA VAL A 97 -0.56 6.20 2.43
C VAL A 97 -1.07 7.23 3.43
N MET A 98 -2.39 7.28 3.70
CA MET A 98 -2.96 8.20 4.69
C MET A 98 -2.34 8.00 6.08
N GLN A 99 -2.25 6.76 6.54
CA GLN A 99 -1.73 6.44 7.87
C GLN A 99 -0.24 6.78 8.01
N LEU A 100 0.58 6.45 7.00
CA LEU A 100 2.01 6.81 6.99
C LEU A 100 2.21 8.32 6.84
N ALA A 101 1.45 8.99 5.98
CA ALA A 101 1.48 10.44 5.84
C ALA A 101 1.19 11.13 7.18
N HIS A 102 0.16 10.69 7.90
CA HIS A 102 -0.14 11.18 9.24
C HIS A 102 1.04 10.97 10.22
N LEU A 103 1.68 9.80 10.20
CA LEU A 103 2.86 9.53 11.05
C LEU A 103 4.06 10.42 10.72
N TYR A 104 4.20 10.82 9.45
CA TYR A 104 5.27 11.71 8.98
C TYR A 104 4.91 13.20 9.06
N GLY A 105 3.71 13.53 9.57
CA GLY A 105 3.23 14.90 9.66
C GLY A 105 2.83 15.52 8.33
N LEU A 106 2.66 14.70 7.27
CA LEU A 106 2.15 15.13 5.97
C LEU A 106 0.63 15.30 6.01
N LYS A 107 0.10 16.04 5.05
CA LYS A 107 -1.32 16.27 4.82
C LYS A 107 -1.78 15.58 3.54
N THR A 108 -3.01 15.04 3.55
CA THR A 108 -3.51 14.25 2.42
C THR A 108 -4.84 14.73 1.89
N VAL A 109 -4.94 14.87 0.57
CA VAL A 109 -6.20 14.96 -0.16
C VAL A 109 -6.50 13.58 -0.78
N ASN A 110 -7.64 13.01 -0.46
CA ASN A 110 -7.99 11.64 -0.77
C ASN A 110 -9.15 11.59 -1.74
N VAL A 111 -8.84 11.32 -3.00
CA VAL A 111 -9.79 11.36 -4.11
C VAL A 111 -10.41 9.98 -4.31
N MET A 112 -11.73 9.95 -4.40
CA MET A 112 -12.53 8.74 -4.52
C MET A 112 -13.57 8.86 -5.64
N ARG A 113 -14.09 7.76 -6.11
CA ARG A 113 -15.17 7.74 -7.10
C ARG A 113 -16.56 8.03 -6.52
N ARG A 114 -16.71 7.97 -5.19
CA ARG A 114 -18.01 8.09 -4.50
C ARG A 114 -17.85 8.84 -3.19
N ASP A 115 -18.83 9.63 -2.81
CA ASP A 115 -18.80 10.46 -1.60
C ASP A 115 -19.04 9.68 -0.28
N ASN A 116 -19.53 8.45 -0.34
CA ASN A 116 -19.91 7.64 0.83
C ASN A 116 -18.72 7.01 1.59
N LEU A 117 -17.49 7.51 1.41
CA LEU A 117 -16.27 6.93 1.97
C LEU A 117 -15.54 7.90 2.93
N ARG A 118 -16.18 8.99 3.34
CA ARG A 118 -15.59 9.99 4.26
C ARG A 118 -15.16 9.37 5.59
N ASP A 119 -15.97 8.48 6.14
CA ASP A 119 -15.65 7.78 7.41
C ASP A 119 -14.40 6.92 7.29
N LEU A 120 -14.19 6.28 6.12
CA LEU A 120 -12.98 5.49 5.86
C LEU A 120 -11.74 6.38 5.85
N VAL A 121 -11.82 7.57 5.22
CA VAL A 121 -10.70 8.54 5.20
C VAL A 121 -10.39 9.01 6.61
N ALA A 122 -11.39 9.35 7.40
CA ALA A 122 -11.20 9.77 8.79
C ALA A 122 -10.58 8.66 9.65
N GLN A 123 -11.05 7.42 9.51
CA GLN A 123 -10.48 6.24 10.20
C GLN A 123 -9.04 5.98 9.78
N ALA A 124 -8.71 6.21 8.52
CA ALA A 124 -7.35 6.07 7.99
C ALA A 124 -6.47 7.30 8.28
N ARG A 125 -6.95 8.29 9.02
CA ARG A 125 -6.22 9.52 9.36
C ARG A 125 -5.95 10.45 8.17
N GLY A 126 -6.76 10.38 7.12
CA GLY A 126 -6.71 11.33 6.00
C GLY A 126 -7.32 12.69 6.38
N ASP A 127 -6.83 13.77 5.74
CA ASP A 127 -7.24 15.14 6.07
C ASP A 127 -8.46 15.60 5.26
N ALA A 128 -8.45 15.42 3.94
CA ALA A 128 -9.56 15.79 3.06
C ALA A 128 -10.04 14.59 2.22
N CYS A 129 -11.34 14.55 1.93
CA CYS A 129 -11.97 13.53 1.09
C CYS A 129 -12.76 14.22 -0.02
N LEU A 130 -12.38 14.01 -1.27
CA LEU A 130 -12.98 14.61 -2.45
C LEU A 130 -13.46 13.53 -3.42
N VAL A 131 -14.40 13.92 -4.30
CA VAL A 131 -14.86 13.05 -5.38
C VAL A 131 -14.12 13.44 -6.67
N ASP A 132 -13.68 12.44 -7.43
CA ASP A 132 -13.00 12.65 -8.72
C ASP A 132 -13.95 13.30 -9.74
N GLY A 133 -13.48 14.36 -10.40
CA GLY A 133 -14.23 15.13 -11.38
C GLY A 133 -13.36 16.16 -12.09
N ASP A 134 -13.92 16.80 -13.11
CA ASP A 134 -13.23 17.82 -13.91
C ASP A 134 -12.86 19.07 -13.10
N ASP A 135 -13.53 19.32 -12.00
CA ASP A 135 -13.31 20.41 -11.05
C ASP A 135 -12.37 20.04 -9.90
N LEU A 136 -11.66 18.89 -9.99
CA LEU A 136 -10.82 18.38 -8.91
C LEU A 136 -9.77 19.40 -8.45
N ALA A 137 -9.14 20.13 -9.36
CA ALA A 137 -8.11 21.10 -9.01
C ALA A 137 -8.66 22.23 -8.12
N ASP A 138 -9.87 22.74 -8.43
CA ASP A 138 -10.53 23.77 -7.63
C ASP A 138 -10.92 23.24 -6.25
N GLN A 139 -11.48 22.01 -6.18
CA GLN A 139 -11.81 21.35 -4.92
C GLN A 139 -10.57 21.14 -4.05
N VAL A 140 -9.42 20.75 -4.65
CA VAL A 140 -8.14 20.55 -3.93
C VAL A 140 -7.63 21.89 -3.42
N SER A 141 -7.67 22.93 -4.24
CA SER A 141 -7.27 24.29 -3.85
C SER A 141 -8.07 24.77 -2.63
N GLU A 142 -9.39 24.63 -2.65
CA GLU A 142 -10.25 24.96 -1.52
C GLU A 142 -9.93 24.13 -0.28
N ALA A 143 -9.84 22.81 -0.42
CA ALA A 143 -9.59 21.88 0.69
C ALA A 143 -8.24 22.08 1.38
N THR A 144 -7.22 22.53 0.64
CA THR A 144 -5.88 22.82 1.17
C THR A 144 -5.74 24.27 1.67
N GLY A 145 -6.73 25.12 1.45
CA GLY A 145 -6.63 26.55 1.71
C GLY A 145 -5.61 27.23 0.80
N ASN A 146 -5.59 26.89 -0.48
CA ASN A 146 -4.67 27.34 -1.52
C ASN A 146 -3.20 27.04 -1.23
N ARG A 147 -2.92 25.97 -0.49
CA ARG A 147 -1.54 25.51 -0.25
C ARG A 147 -1.08 24.60 -1.37
N ASP A 148 0.22 24.66 -1.61
CA ASP A 148 0.89 23.84 -2.61
C ASP A 148 0.75 22.36 -2.35
N VAL A 149 0.37 21.60 -3.39
CA VAL A 149 0.41 20.14 -3.37
C VAL A 149 1.70 19.66 -4.04
N CYS A 150 2.51 18.91 -3.30
CA CYS A 150 3.89 18.58 -3.67
C CYS A 150 4.04 17.24 -4.41
N LEU A 151 3.04 16.35 -4.28
CA LEU A 151 3.08 15.00 -4.85
C LEU A 151 1.67 14.53 -5.17
N ALA A 152 1.48 13.93 -6.34
CA ALA A 152 0.28 13.20 -6.69
C ALA A 152 0.57 11.70 -6.78
N ILE A 153 -0.30 10.86 -6.20
CA ILE A 153 -0.18 9.40 -6.18
C ILE A 153 -1.33 8.80 -7.00
N ASP A 154 -1.00 8.17 -8.10
CA ASP A 154 -1.93 7.68 -9.11
C ASP A 154 -1.96 6.14 -9.17
N ALA A 155 -3.13 5.56 -8.86
CA ALA A 155 -3.42 4.14 -9.03
C ALA A 155 -4.31 3.86 -10.24
N VAL A 156 -4.89 4.89 -10.84
CA VAL A 156 -5.98 4.77 -11.82
C VAL A 156 -5.46 4.82 -13.25
N ALA A 157 -4.55 5.74 -13.55
CA ALA A 157 -4.09 6.08 -14.91
C ALA A 157 -5.21 6.73 -15.75
N GLY A 158 -5.05 6.80 -17.09
CA GLY A 158 -6.00 7.48 -17.96
C GLY A 158 -6.06 8.99 -17.70
N ASP A 159 -7.25 9.57 -17.85
CA ASP A 159 -7.51 11.00 -17.61
C ASP A 159 -7.37 11.40 -16.14
N ALA A 160 -7.49 10.47 -15.20
CA ALA A 160 -7.26 10.73 -13.79
C ALA A 160 -5.82 11.18 -13.50
N THR A 161 -4.84 10.74 -14.31
CA THR A 161 -3.45 11.22 -14.22
C THR A 161 -3.37 12.72 -14.48
N GLN A 162 -4.09 13.23 -15.49
CA GLN A 162 -4.12 14.66 -15.82
C GLN A 162 -4.79 15.44 -14.70
N ARG A 163 -5.98 15.02 -14.23
CA ARG A 163 -6.67 15.73 -13.15
C ARG A 163 -5.83 15.82 -11.87
N LEU A 164 -5.04 14.79 -11.57
CA LEU A 164 -4.09 14.86 -10.45
C LEU A 164 -2.92 15.82 -10.74
N ALA A 165 -2.43 15.89 -11.97
CA ALA A 165 -1.36 16.83 -12.37
C ALA A 165 -1.83 18.29 -12.26
N ASP A 166 -3.09 18.56 -12.57
CA ASP A 166 -3.70 19.90 -12.47
C ASP A 166 -3.74 20.40 -11.02
N CYS A 167 -3.78 19.49 -10.04
CA CYS A 167 -3.75 19.83 -8.61
C CYS A 167 -2.35 20.21 -8.09
N LEU A 168 -1.28 19.98 -8.86
CA LEU A 168 0.09 20.10 -8.38
C LEU A 168 0.66 21.49 -8.57
N ARG A 169 1.56 21.91 -7.67
CA ARG A 169 2.44 23.04 -7.93
C ARG A 169 3.48 22.67 -9.00
N ASP A 170 4.05 23.68 -9.63
CA ASP A 170 5.12 23.51 -10.61
C ASP A 170 6.36 22.80 -10.02
N GLY A 171 7.05 22.01 -10.84
CA GLY A 171 8.19 21.20 -10.44
C GLY A 171 7.86 19.92 -9.69
N SER A 172 6.57 19.58 -9.55
CA SER A 172 6.12 18.44 -8.78
C SER A 172 6.04 17.13 -9.60
N THR A 173 5.69 16.04 -8.93
CA THR A 173 5.66 14.71 -9.54
C THR A 173 4.30 14.05 -9.38
N VAL A 174 3.78 13.50 -10.48
CA VAL A 174 2.76 12.44 -10.44
C VAL A 174 3.47 11.11 -10.39
N VAL A 175 3.24 10.32 -9.35
CA VAL A 175 3.78 8.95 -9.23
C VAL A 175 2.68 7.94 -9.51
N ASN A 176 2.83 7.19 -10.61
CA ASN A 176 1.92 6.12 -10.95
C ASN A 176 2.44 4.77 -10.42
N TYR A 177 1.56 3.98 -9.80
CA TYR A 177 1.86 2.62 -9.32
C TYR A 177 0.79 1.59 -9.69
N GLY A 178 -0.24 2.01 -10.42
CA GLY A 178 -1.37 1.17 -10.82
C GLY A 178 -1.95 1.56 -12.18
N LEU A 179 -2.90 0.76 -12.65
CA LEU A 179 -3.58 0.94 -13.94
C LEU A 179 -5.05 0.48 -13.85
N LEU A 180 -5.77 0.97 -12.85
CA LEU A 180 -7.15 0.53 -12.59
C LEU A 180 -8.14 0.89 -13.69
N SER A 181 -7.85 1.93 -14.50
CA SER A 181 -8.65 2.28 -15.67
C SER A 181 -8.40 1.34 -16.87
N GLY A 182 -7.24 0.67 -16.91
CA GLY A 182 -6.77 -0.04 -18.09
C GLY A 182 -6.20 0.87 -19.19
N GLU A 183 -6.27 2.20 -19.03
CA GLU A 183 -5.84 3.19 -20.00
C GLU A 183 -4.41 3.68 -19.71
N PRO A 184 -3.66 4.11 -20.75
CA PRO A 184 -2.37 4.78 -20.54
C PRO A 184 -2.53 6.06 -19.73
N CYS A 185 -1.53 6.40 -18.90
CA CYS A 185 -1.46 7.71 -18.26
C CYS A 185 -1.48 8.82 -19.29
N ARG A 186 -2.31 9.85 -19.07
CA ARG A 186 -2.39 11.05 -19.91
C ARG A 186 -1.83 12.23 -19.13
N LEU A 187 -0.89 12.94 -19.75
CA LEU A 187 -0.31 14.15 -19.20
C LEU A 187 -0.08 15.17 -20.32
N SER A 188 -0.56 16.40 -20.14
CA SER A 188 -0.46 17.45 -21.12
C SER A 188 0.98 17.83 -21.39
N PRO A 189 1.41 18.01 -22.65
CA PRO A 189 2.72 18.58 -22.97
C PRO A 189 2.97 19.93 -22.30
N SER A 190 1.95 20.76 -22.11
CA SER A 190 2.09 22.04 -21.42
C SER A 190 2.50 21.88 -19.94
N ASP A 191 1.99 20.87 -19.26
CA ASP A 191 2.38 20.59 -17.88
C ASP A 191 3.83 20.13 -17.78
N ILE A 192 4.25 19.29 -18.74
CA ILE A 192 5.64 18.80 -18.79
C ILE A 192 6.60 19.97 -19.10
N VAL A 193 6.28 20.80 -20.11
CA VAL A 193 7.21 21.81 -20.65
C VAL A 193 7.24 23.07 -19.79
N PHE A 194 6.07 23.60 -19.40
CA PHE A 194 5.97 24.90 -18.77
C PHE A 194 5.85 24.85 -17.25
N ARG A 195 5.38 23.71 -16.71
CA ARG A 195 5.22 23.53 -15.26
C ARG A 195 6.22 22.54 -14.67
N ASP A 196 7.09 21.91 -15.49
CA ASP A 196 8.03 20.86 -15.04
C ASP A 196 7.33 19.73 -14.23
N ILE A 197 6.10 19.38 -14.62
CA ILE A 197 5.41 18.26 -14.01
C ILE A 197 6.03 16.95 -14.52
N ARG A 198 6.41 16.09 -13.60
CA ARG A 198 7.09 14.82 -13.90
C ARG A 198 6.16 13.64 -13.67
N LEU A 199 6.12 12.71 -14.61
CA LEU A 199 5.45 11.42 -14.45
C LEU A 199 6.48 10.33 -14.17
N ARG A 200 6.37 9.66 -13.04
CA ARG A 200 7.26 8.57 -12.63
C ARG A 200 6.47 7.33 -12.24
N GLY A 201 7.07 6.14 -12.47
CA GLY A 201 6.50 4.87 -12.02
C GLY A 201 7.21 4.36 -10.77
N VAL A 202 6.44 3.79 -9.85
CA VAL A 202 6.94 3.03 -8.71
C VAL A 202 6.48 1.59 -8.81
N TRP A 203 7.42 0.66 -8.72
CA TRP A 203 7.17 -0.77 -8.73
C TRP A 203 7.93 -1.47 -7.60
N LEU A 204 7.21 -1.93 -6.59
CA LEU A 204 7.76 -2.60 -5.40
C LEU A 204 8.73 -3.73 -5.77
N THR A 205 8.40 -4.54 -6.79
CA THR A 205 9.26 -5.65 -7.21
C THR A 205 10.64 -5.20 -7.67
N ARG A 206 10.74 -4.05 -8.36
CA ARG A 206 12.04 -3.47 -8.76
C ARG A 206 12.88 -3.14 -7.53
N TRP A 207 12.27 -2.49 -6.53
CA TRP A 207 12.95 -2.17 -5.28
C TRP A 207 13.38 -3.43 -4.52
N LEU A 208 12.53 -4.47 -4.45
CA LEU A 208 12.85 -5.74 -3.78
C LEU A 208 13.98 -6.53 -4.47
N ARG A 209 14.15 -6.37 -5.79
CA ARG A 209 15.22 -7.01 -6.57
C ARG A 209 16.55 -6.27 -6.51
N ASP A 210 16.55 -5.04 -6.05
CA ASP A 210 17.76 -4.23 -5.94
C ASP A 210 18.61 -4.71 -4.75
N LYS A 211 19.69 -5.40 -5.08
CA LYS A 211 20.62 -5.96 -4.08
C LYS A 211 21.38 -4.89 -3.31
N SER A 212 21.54 -3.67 -3.87
CA SER A 212 22.17 -2.55 -3.18
C SER A 212 21.30 -1.99 -2.04
N LYS A 213 20.02 -2.32 -2.01
CA LYS A 213 19.01 -1.81 -1.07
C LYS A 213 18.60 -2.81 0.01
N VAL A 214 19.31 -3.91 0.17
CA VAL A 214 18.94 -4.98 1.13
C VAL A 214 18.80 -4.45 2.55
N ASP A 215 19.75 -3.62 3.00
CA ASP A 215 19.72 -3.05 4.36
C ASP A 215 18.59 -2.02 4.53
N GLU A 216 18.32 -1.20 3.50
CA GLU A 216 17.16 -0.29 3.47
C GLU A 216 15.86 -1.11 3.55
N GLN A 217 15.73 -2.14 2.72
CA GLN A 217 14.57 -3.02 2.72
C GLN A 217 14.33 -3.65 4.09
N GLN A 218 15.37 -4.15 4.74
CA GLN A 218 15.25 -4.75 6.08
C GLN A 218 14.75 -3.74 7.11
N LYS A 219 15.33 -2.53 7.14
CA LYS A 219 14.92 -1.45 8.05
C LYS A 219 13.46 -1.05 7.83
N VAL A 220 13.06 -0.87 6.56
CA VAL A 220 11.69 -0.51 6.20
C VAL A 220 10.68 -1.58 6.62
N TYR A 221 10.97 -2.85 6.36
CA TYR A 221 10.08 -3.93 6.78
C TYR A 221 9.98 -4.07 8.30
N GLU A 222 11.07 -3.85 9.06
CA GLU A 222 11.04 -3.83 10.52
C GLU A 222 10.21 -2.65 11.06
N GLU A 223 10.37 -1.46 10.49
CA GLU A 223 9.57 -0.28 10.83
C GLU A 223 8.08 -0.53 10.59
N LEU A 224 7.73 -0.98 9.38
CA LEU A 224 6.35 -1.25 9.00
C LEU A 224 5.73 -2.38 9.84
N LYS A 225 6.50 -3.43 10.15
CA LYS A 225 6.08 -4.48 11.08
C LYS A 225 5.71 -3.89 12.44
N ASN A 226 6.56 -3.02 12.99
CA ASN A 226 6.30 -2.38 14.29
C ASN A 226 5.05 -1.50 14.25
N HIS A 227 4.79 -0.77 13.17
CA HIS A 227 3.56 0.00 13.02
C HIS A 227 2.33 -0.90 12.93
N VAL A 228 2.39 -2.03 12.23
CA VAL A 228 1.29 -3.01 12.19
C VAL A 228 1.08 -3.64 13.57
N MET A 229 2.15 -4.05 14.24
CA MET A 229 2.09 -4.67 15.58
C MET A 229 1.47 -3.74 16.63
N THR A 230 1.72 -2.44 16.52
CA THR A 230 1.19 -1.41 17.44
C THR A 230 -0.18 -0.85 17.02
N GLY A 231 -0.77 -1.36 15.92
CA GLY A 231 -2.05 -0.89 15.40
C GLY A 231 -2.03 0.49 14.73
N ARG A 232 -0.85 1.06 14.50
CA ARG A 232 -0.69 2.32 13.76
C ARG A 232 -0.97 2.18 12.28
N LEU A 233 -0.72 0.99 11.73
CA LEU A 233 -1.05 0.61 10.36
C LEU A 233 -2.03 -0.56 10.37
N SER A 234 -3.20 -0.36 9.77
CA SER A 234 -4.20 -1.41 9.61
C SER A 234 -5.16 -1.06 8.48
N VAL A 235 -5.72 -2.08 7.86
CA VAL A 235 -6.81 -1.91 6.88
C VAL A 235 -7.92 -2.91 7.18
N LYS A 236 -9.14 -2.59 6.78
CA LYS A 236 -10.26 -3.48 6.98
C LYS A 236 -10.06 -4.78 6.21
N ILE A 237 -10.24 -5.89 6.90
CA ILE A 237 -10.37 -7.23 6.30
C ILE A 237 -11.86 -7.51 6.25
N ASP A 238 -12.36 -7.72 5.05
CA ASP A 238 -13.77 -8.01 4.83
C ASP A 238 -14.08 -9.47 5.16
N SER A 239 -13.36 -10.39 4.51
CA SER A 239 -13.60 -11.81 4.67
C SER A 239 -12.33 -12.64 4.54
N THR A 240 -12.38 -13.86 5.13
CA THR A 240 -11.34 -14.88 4.99
C THR A 240 -11.95 -16.15 4.44
N TYR A 241 -11.21 -16.86 3.59
CA TYR A 241 -11.64 -18.07 2.93
C TYR A 241 -10.59 -19.19 3.05
N SER A 242 -11.05 -20.43 3.15
CA SER A 242 -10.18 -21.59 2.98
C SER A 242 -9.80 -21.79 1.50
N LEU A 243 -8.81 -22.65 1.22
CA LEU A 243 -8.43 -22.95 -0.18
C LEU A 243 -9.53 -23.64 -0.96
N GLU A 244 -10.36 -24.46 -0.33
CA GLU A 244 -11.49 -25.15 -0.96
C GLU A 244 -12.50 -24.14 -1.54
N ARG A 245 -12.60 -22.96 -0.93
CA ARG A 245 -13.47 -21.87 -1.35
C ARG A 245 -12.76 -20.79 -2.18
N ILE A 246 -11.64 -21.13 -2.82
CA ILE A 246 -10.84 -20.16 -3.58
C ILE A 246 -11.63 -19.46 -4.70
N LYS A 247 -12.54 -20.16 -5.37
CA LYS A 247 -13.38 -19.57 -6.44
C LYS A 247 -14.29 -18.47 -5.89
N GLU A 248 -14.88 -18.70 -4.73
CA GLU A 248 -15.72 -17.70 -4.05
C GLU A 248 -14.86 -16.52 -3.58
N ALA A 249 -13.67 -16.78 -3.03
CA ALA A 249 -12.74 -15.75 -2.60
C ALA A 249 -12.33 -14.83 -3.77
N ILE A 250 -12.04 -15.40 -4.94
CA ILE A 250 -11.68 -14.64 -6.15
C ILE A 250 -12.87 -13.82 -6.63
N ALA A 251 -14.07 -14.41 -6.71
CA ALA A 251 -15.29 -13.70 -7.11
C ALA A 251 -15.57 -12.53 -6.14
N HIS A 252 -15.49 -12.75 -4.83
CA HIS A 252 -15.66 -11.70 -3.83
C HIS A 252 -14.56 -10.63 -3.95
N ALA A 253 -13.30 -11.01 -4.18
CA ALA A 253 -12.20 -10.07 -4.37
C ALA A 253 -12.36 -9.19 -5.62
N ALA A 254 -13.05 -9.68 -6.65
CA ALA A 254 -13.34 -8.95 -7.88
C ALA A 254 -14.63 -8.12 -7.81
N ALA A 255 -15.51 -8.37 -6.82
CA ALA A 255 -16.79 -7.70 -6.71
C ALA A 255 -16.65 -6.19 -6.49
N GLU A 256 -17.50 -5.41 -7.16
CA GLU A 256 -17.62 -3.98 -6.91
C GLU A 256 -18.26 -3.72 -5.53
N GLY A 257 -17.82 -2.62 -4.90
CA GLY A 257 -18.34 -2.24 -3.58
C GLY A 257 -17.82 -3.06 -2.41
N ARG A 258 -16.86 -3.96 -2.63
CA ARG A 258 -16.17 -4.68 -1.57
C ARG A 258 -15.62 -3.72 -0.52
N ASN A 259 -15.83 -4.05 0.76
CA ASN A 259 -15.47 -3.19 1.89
C ASN A 259 -14.31 -3.76 2.71
N GLY A 260 -13.18 -3.98 2.08
CA GLY A 260 -11.96 -4.48 2.74
C GLY A 260 -11.18 -5.49 1.92
N LYS A 261 -10.17 -6.10 2.55
CA LYS A 261 -9.33 -7.14 1.94
C LYS A 261 -9.98 -8.52 2.08
N ILE A 262 -9.82 -9.33 1.05
CA ILE A 262 -10.15 -10.76 1.09
C ILE A 262 -8.87 -11.54 1.30
N LEU A 263 -8.83 -12.42 2.28
CA LEU A 263 -7.68 -13.25 2.61
C LEU A 263 -7.97 -14.72 2.39
N LEU A 264 -6.96 -15.46 1.96
CA LEU A 264 -6.96 -16.93 1.96
C LEU A 264 -6.23 -17.45 3.20
N GLN A 265 -6.82 -18.43 3.86
CA GLN A 265 -6.26 -19.11 5.02
C GLN A 265 -6.16 -20.62 4.70
N PRO A 266 -5.05 -21.05 4.05
CA PRO A 266 -4.91 -22.43 3.54
C PRO A 266 -5.00 -23.53 4.61
N ASN A 267 -4.62 -23.22 5.85
CA ASN A 267 -4.58 -24.15 6.98
C ASN A 267 -5.51 -23.72 8.13
N GLY A 268 -6.55 -22.93 7.83
CA GLY A 268 -7.38 -22.32 8.86
C GLY A 268 -6.68 -21.15 9.56
N ASP A 269 -7.12 -20.81 10.75
CA ASP A 269 -6.47 -19.76 11.55
C ASP A 269 -5.04 -20.18 11.93
N ILE A 270 -4.05 -19.38 11.59
CA ILE A 270 -2.65 -19.57 11.94
C ILE A 270 -2.47 -19.26 13.42
#